data_2a506fe497a831dcbab9b56b75ee42c3
#
_entry.id   2a506fe497a831dcbab9b56b75ee42c3
#
_cell.length_a   1.000
_cell.length_b   1.000
_cell.length_c   1.000
_cell.angle_alpha   90.00
_cell.angle_beta   90.00
_cell.angle_gamma   90.00
#
_symmetry.space_group_name_H-M   'P 1'
#
loop_
_entity.id
_entity.type
_entity.pdbx_description
1 polymer ?
#
loop_
_entity_poly.entity_id
_entity_poly.type
_entity_poly.pdbx_seq_one_letter_code
_entity_poly.pdbx_strand_id
1 'polypeptide(L)'
;LLNKAVGKWRGKKEADLLELGERIFDKTLSDRIYPEMVTLLMAHRKAGHTIAIASSATRFQVEPTARFLGIEHVMTSTVEVDRHGVLTGRMLEPQMWGKGKADAVKAFVRARKARLADTWFYADGDEEIGLMRAVGHPVPTNPGKELAATARAEGWHILRHSSRGATTPELLTRTATGLMSLFPLLYTGICYGLLTRNKRNAA
;
A
#
# COMPACT_ATOMS: atom_id res chain seq x y z
N LEU A 1 1.45 0.63 16.96
CA LEU A 1 1.77 1.99 16.52
C LEU A 1 0.58 2.63 15.82
N LEU A 2 -0.04 1.99 14.83
CA LEU A 2 -1.16 2.51 14.03
C LEU A 2 -2.38 2.84 14.91
N ASN A 3 -2.78 1.97 15.83
CA ASN A 3 -3.92 2.20 16.73
C ASN A 3 -3.74 3.45 17.61
N LYS A 4 -2.50 3.73 18.07
CA LYS A 4 -2.22 4.97 18.83
C LYS A 4 -2.34 6.21 17.95
N ALA A 5 -1.92 6.11 16.70
CA ALA A 5 -2.04 7.20 15.73
C ALA A 5 -3.50 7.51 15.42
N VAL A 6 -4.28 6.49 15.11
CA VAL A 6 -5.71 6.60 14.79
C VAL A 6 -6.51 7.11 15.99
N GLY A 7 -6.13 6.72 17.22
CA GLY A 7 -6.74 7.25 18.44
C GLY A 7 -6.73 8.78 18.55
N LYS A 8 -5.70 9.44 17.98
CA LYS A 8 -5.61 10.92 17.91
C LYS A 8 -6.59 11.56 16.91
N TRP A 9 -7.20 10.77 16.05
CA TRP A 9 -8.18 11.25 15.08
C TRP A 9 -9.61 11.23 15.61
N ARG A 10 -9.81 10.75 16.83
CA ARG A 10 -11.13 10.77 17.48
C ARG A 10 -11.74 12.17 17.44
N GLY A 11 -12.98 12.26 16.99
CA GLY A 11 -13.72 13.52 16.90
C GLY A 11 -13.40 14.35 15.63
N LYS A 12 -12.48 13.91 14.78
CA LYS A 12 -12.24 14.55 13.49
C LYS A 12 -13.27 14.10 12.47
N LYS A 13 -13.64 14.97 11.53
CA LYS A 13 -14.49 14.59 10.41
C LYS A 13 -13.70 13.76 9.41
N GLU A 14 -14.31 12.75 8.86
CA GLU A 14 -13.72 11.93 7.81
C GLU A 14 -13.30 12.76 6.58
N ALA A 15 -14.14 13.74 6.20
CA ALA A 15 -13.86 14.64 5.09
C ALA A 15 -12.55 15.43 5.28
N ASP A 16 -12.24 15.86 6.52
CA ASP A 16 -11.00 16.59 6.81
C ASP A 16 -9.75 15.71 6.57
N LEU A 17 -9.86 14.41 6.86
CA LEU A 17 -8.77 13.46 6.65
C LEU A 17 -8.60 13.11 5.16
N LEU A 18 -9.70 13.02 4.42
CA LEU A 18 -9.65 12.85 2.95
C LEU A 18 -8.96 14.04 2.31
N GLU A 19 -9.38 15.26 2.62
CA GLU A 19 -8.77 16.49 2.11
C GLU A 19 -7.28 16.59 2.49
N LEU A 20 -6.95 16.23 3.72
CA LEU A 20 -5.56 16.20 4.18
C LEU A 20 -4.72 15.21 3.37
N GLY A 21 -5.27 14.04 3.07
CA GLY A 21 -4.62 13.01 2.24
C GLY A 21 -4.29 13.53 0.84
N GLU A 22 -5.25 14.20 0.18
CA GLU A 22 -5.04 14.85 -1.12
C GLU A 22 -3.91 15.88 -1.06
N ARG A 23 -3.97 16.81 -0.11
CA ARG A 23 -2.95 17.85 0.04
C ARG A 23 -1.54 17.29 0.28
N ILE A 24 -1.44 16.20 1.06
CA ILE A 24 -0.14 15.55 1.30
C ILE A 24 0.35 14.87 0.04
N PHE A 25 -0.53 14.19 -0.69
CA PHE A 25 -0.20 13.57 -1.96
C PHE A 25 0.36 14.61 -2.93
N ASP A 26 -0.37 15.68 -3.19
CA ASP A 26 0.01 16.72 -4.14
C ASP A 26 1.33 17.39 -3.78
N LYS A 27 1.53 17.70 -2.49
CA LYS A 27 2.72 18.47 -2.04
C LYS A 27 3.97 17.64 -1.80
N THR A 28 3.83 16.32 -1.62
CA THR A 28 4.94 15.54 -1.08
C THR A 28 5.13 14.19 -1.76
N LEU A 29 4.08 13.56 -2.23
CA LEU A 29 4.12 12.16 -2.65
C LEU A 29 4.12 11.97 -4.15
N SER A 30 3.45 12.83 -4.89
CA SER A 30 3.39 12.78 -6.35
C SER A 30 4.79 12.71 -6.97
N ASP A 31 5.72 13.51 -6.50
CA ASP A 31 7.10 13.56 -6.99
C ASP A 31 7.98 12.38 -6.53
N ARG A 32 7.46 11.54 -5.61
CA ARG A 32 8.19 10.37 -5.07
C ARG A 32 7.80 9.06 -5.71
N ILE A 33 6.86 9.08 -6.62
CA ILE A 33 6.49 7.89 -7.38
C ILE A 33 7.62 7.55 -8.34
N TYR A 34 8.12 6.32 -8.26
CA TYR A 34 9.20 5.85 -9.13
C TYR A 34 8.69 5.70 -10.57
N PRO A 35 9.28 6.40 -11.56
CA PRO A 35 8.88 6.27 -12.97
C PRO A 35 8.95 4.83 -13.48
N GLU A 36 9.93 4.07 -12.98
CA GLU A 36 10.10 2.66 -13.33
C GLU A 36 8.91 1.81 -12.88
N MET A 37 8.35 2.13 -11.69
CA MET A 37 7.14 1.44 -11.21
C MET A 37 5.90 1.83 -12.01
N VAL A 38 5.81 3.06 -12.49
CA VAL A 38 4.73 3.48 -13.41
C VAL A 38 4.84 2.73 -14.74
N THR A 39 6.04 2.59 -15.28
CA THR A 39 6.31 1.81 -16.50
C THR A 39 5.89 0.34 -16.33
N LEU A 40 6.25 -0.26 -15.20
CA LEU A 40 5.88 -1.62 -14.85
C LEU A 40 4.35 -1.78 -14.72
N LEU A 41 3.70 -0.83 -14.06
CA LEU A 41 2.23 -0.78 -13.95
C LEU A 41 1.55 -0.76 -15.31
N MET A 42 2.06 0.07 -16.24
CA MET A 42 1.55 0.14 -17.61
C MET A 42 1.77 -1.17 -18.38
N ALA A 43 2.91 -1.84 -18.19
CA ALA A 43 3.17 -3.14 -18.78
C ALA A 43 2.16 -4.20 -18.32
N HIS A 44 1.85 -4.22 -17.01
CA HIS A 44 0.82 -5.10 -16.46
C HIS A 44 -0.57 -4.79 -17.01
N ARG A 45 -0.95 -3.51 -17.12
CA ARG A 45 -2.22 -3.11 -17.77
C ARG A 45 -2.32 -3.61 -19.20
N LYS A 46 -1.25 -3.41 -19.99
CA LYS A 46 -1.19 -3.89 -21.38
C LYS A 46 -1.31 -5.40 -21.47
N ALA A 47 -0.81 -6.13 -20.48
CA ALA A 47 -0.97 -7.59 -20.38
C ALA A 47 -2.35 -8.04 -19.90
N GLY A 48 -3.29 -7.11 -19.60
CA GLY A 48 -4.64 -7.41 -19.13
C GLY A 48 -4.72 -7.86 -17.68
N HIS A 49 -3.72 -7.55 -16.87
CA HIS A 49 -3.72 -7.89 -15.45
C HIS A 49 -4.67 -6.98 -14.66
N THR A 50 -5.39 -7.54 -13.71
CA THR A 50 -6.08 -6.76 -12.69
C THR A 50 -5.05 -6.23 -11.70
N ILE A 51 -5.11 -4.93 -11.40
CA ILE A 51 -4.17 -4.25 -10.51
C ILE A 51 -4.89 -3.84 -9.23
N ALA A 52 -4.24 -4.06 -8.09
CA ALA A 52 -4.75 -3.66 -6.79
C ALA A 52 -3.64 -3.15 -5.88
N ILE A 53 -3.97 -2.28 -4.94
CA ILE A 53 -3.12 -1.89 -3.83
C ILE A 53 -3.59 -2.62 -2.57
N ALA A 54 -2.67 -3.23 -1.83
CA ALA A 54 -2.89 -3.77 -0.50
C ALA A 54 -1.93 -3.09 0.48
N SER A 55 -2.46 -2.29 1.40
CA SER A 55 -1.65 -1.46 2.28
C SER A 55 -2.13 -1.52 3.73
N SER A 56 -1.17 -1.53 4.67
CA SER A 56 -1.46 -1.35 6.10
C SER A 56 -1.90 0.07 6.46
N ALA A 57 -1.62 1.05 5.59
CA ALA A 57 -2.09 2.42 5.75
C ALA A 57 -3.61 2.52 5.63
N THR A 58 -4.18 3.65 6.03
CA THR A 58 -5.60 3.93 5.90
C THR A 58 -5.93 4.44 4.49
N ARG A 59 -7.21 4.41 4.12
CA ARG A 59 -7.69 4.90 2.83
C ARG A 59 -7.33 6.37 2.57
N PHE A 60 -7.29 7.20 3.62
CA PHE A 60 -6.93 8.61 3.53
C PHE A 60 -5.53 8.84 2.95
N GLN A 61 -4.64 7.88 3.14
CA GLN A 61 -3.25 7.93 2.66
C GLN A 61 -3.08 7.29 1.29
N VAL A 62 -3.85 6.24 1.00
CA VAL A 62 -3.63 5.39 -0.17
C VAL A 62 -4.48 5.82 -1.38
N GLU A 63 -5.73 6.24 -1.16
CA GLU A 63 -6.65 6.57 -2.25
C GLU A 63 -6.16 7.70 -3.17
N PRO A 64 -5.50 8.77 -2.69
CA PRO A 64 -4.95 9.78 -3.60
C PRO A 64 -3.93 9.20 -4.59
N THR A 65 -3.03 8.33 -4.09
CA THR A 65 -2.06 7.62 -4.94
C THR A 65 -2.77 6.66 -5.91
N ALA A 66 -3.77 5.94 -5.44
CA ALA A 66 -4.53 5.01 -6.26
C ALA A 66 -5.25 5.73 -7.41
N ARG A 67 -5.90 6.88 -7.12
CA ARG A 67 -6.55 7.73 -8.14
C ARG A 67 -5.54 8.26 -9.16
N PHE A 68 -4.42 8.80 -8.69
CA PHE A 68 -3.36 9.29 -9.57
C PHE A 68 -2.83 8.21 -10.52
N LEU A 69 -2.66 6.99 -10.01
CA LEU A 69 -2.21 5.84 -10.79
C LEU A 69 -3.35 5.16 -11.56
N GLY A 70 -4.60 5.58 -11.41
CA GLY A 70 -5.77 4.93 -12.02
C GLY A 70 -5.98 3.49 -11.55
N ILE A 71 -5.73 3.20 -10.26
CA ILE A 71 -5.94 1.88 -9.65
C ILE A 71 -7.27 1.87 -8.93
N GLU A 72 -8.19 1.02 -9.37
CA GLU A 72 -9.56 0.95 -8.83
C GLU A 72 -9.68 0.11 -7.56
N HIS A 73 -8.79 -0.87 -7.41
CA HIS A 73 -8.89 -1.85 -6.32
C HIS A 73 -7.92 -1.52 -5.20
N VAL A 74 -8.46 -1.09 -4.07
CA VAL A 74 -7.68 -0.66 -2.92
C VAL A 74 -8.14 -1.43 -1.68
N MET A 75 -7.21 -2.10 -1.03
CA MET A 75 -7.40 -2.80 0.24
C MET A 75 -6.55 -2.10 1.30
N THR A 76 -7.18 -1.46 2.28
CA THR A 76 -6.52 -0.65 3.31
C THR A 76 -7.04 -1.00 4.70
N SER A 77 -6.29 -0.60 5.71
CA SER A 77 -6.81 -0.61 7.08
C SER A 77 -7.97 0.38 7.21
N THR A 78 -9.06 -0.06 7.85
CA THR A 78 -10.28 0.72 7.97
C THR A 78 -10.36 1.37 9.34
N VAL A 79 -10.60 2.68 9.38
CA VAL A 79 -10.91 3.43 10.59
C VAL A 79 -12.43 3.51 10.74
N GLU A 80 -12.91 3.31 11.94
CA GLU A 80 -14.34 3.40 12.21
C GLU A 80 -14.81 4.85 12.15
N VAL A 81 -15.90 5.06 11.40
CA VAL A 81 -16.60 6.34 11.25
C VAL A 81 -18.03 6.17 11.77
N ASP A 82 -18.50 7.11 12.55
CA ASP A 82 -19.87 7.10 13.02
C ASP A 82 -20.87 7.58 11.94
N ARG A 83 -22.16 7.51 12.28
CA ARG A 83 -23.25 7.93 11.38
C ARG A 83 -23.22 9.42 10.99
N HIS A 84 -22.43 10.23 11.68
CA HIS A 84 -22.27 11.66 11.41
C HIS A 84 -21.00 11.99 10.61
N GLY A 85 -20.27 10.97 10.15
CA GLY A 85 -19.01 11.16 9.43
C GLY A 85 -17.85 11.54 10.33
N VAL A 86 -17.91 11.19 11.63
CA VAL A 86 -16.90 11.51 12.63
C VAL A 86 -16.11 10.25 13.00
N LEU A 87 -14.80 10.35 13.02
CA LEU A 87 -13.91 9.25 13.37
C LEU A 87 -14.00 8.93 14.86
N THR A 88 -14.22 7.66 15.17
CA THR A 88 -14.30 7.20 16.58
C THR A 88 -12.91 7.02 17.22
N GLY A 89 -11.84 7.04 16.40
CA GLY A 89 -10.48 6.78 16.84
C GLY A 89 -10.18 5.29 17.00
N ARG A 90 -11.01 4.40 16.45
CA ARG A 90 -10.80 2.95 16.45
C ARG A 90 -10.51 2.43 15.06
N MET A 91 -9.65 1.42 15.00
CA MET A 91 -9.44 0.61 13.79
C MET A 91 -10.44 -0.53 13.78
N LEU A 92 -10.97 -0.87 12.60
CA LEU A 92 -11.76 -2.07 12.42
C LEU A 92 -10.82 -3.27 12.13
N GLU A 93 -11.24 -4.43 12.60
CA GLU A 93 -10.56 -5.70 12.32
C GLU A 93 -11.21 -6.42 11.10
N PRO A 94 -10.45 -7.19 10.35
CA PRO A 94 -9.00 -7.42 10.51
C PRO A 94 -8.18 -6.26 9.96
N GLN A 95 -7.08 -5.92 10.65
CA GLN A 95 -6.15 -4.91 10.14
C GLN A 95 -5.36 -5.45 8.94
N MET A 96 -5.02 -4.57 8.01
CA MET A 96 -4.24 -4.89 6.81
C MET A 96 -2.75 -5.04 7.10
N TRP A 97 -2.41 -5.92 8.04
CA TRP A 97 -1.06 -6.22 8.47
C TRP A 97 -0.84 -7.74 8.61
N GLY A 98 0.31 -8.23 8.18
CA GLY A 98 0.70 -9.63 8.30
C GLY A 98 -0.40 -10.58 7.79
N LYS A 99 -0.93 -11.42 8.69
CA LYS A 99 -1.98 -12.38 8.35
C LYS A 99 -3.25 -11.72 7.79
N GLY A 100 -3.70 -10.60 8.36
CA GLY A 100 -4.91 -9.89 7.89
C GLY A 100 -4.76 -9.43 6.44
N LYS A 101 -3.60 -8.89 6.06
CA LYS A 101 -3.31 -8.53 4.67
C LYS A 101 -3.27 -9.76 3.77
N ALA A 102 -2.59 -10.81 4.19
CA ALA A 102 -2.50 -12.04 3.42
C ALA A 102 -3.89 -12.65 3.15
N ASP A 103 -4.77 -12.67 4.15
CA ASP A 103 -6.12 -13.19 4.02
C ASP A 103 -6.98 -12.32 3.09
N ALA A 104 -6.89 -10.98 3.19
CA ALA A 104 -7.58 -10.04 2.30
C ALA A 104 -7.13 -10.20 0.84
N VAL A 105 -5.83 -10.30 0.60
CA VAL A 105 -5.26 -10.55 -0.73
C VAL A 105 -5.73 -11.88 -1.30
N LYS A 106 -5.70 -12.96 -0.53
CA LYS A 106 -6.19 -14.29 -0.96
C LYS A 106 -7.69 -14.24 -1.30
N ALA A 107 -8.48 -13.54 -0.48
CA ALA A 107 -9.91 -13.36 -0.74
C ALA A 107 -10.16 -12.56 -2.04
N PHE A 108 -9.39 -11.48 -2.26
CA PHE A 108 -9.45 -10.68 -3.47
C PHE A 108 -9.14 -11.50 -4.72
N VAL A 109 -8.04 -12.27 -4.71
CA VAL A 109 -7.64 -13.15 -5.83
C VAL A 109 -8.74 -14.18 -6.12
N ARG A 110 -9.28 -14.82 -5.08
CA ARG A 110 -10.36 -15.81 -5.20
C ARG A 110 -11.63 -15.20 -5.80
N ALA A 111 -12.04 -14.03 -5.32
CA ALA A 111 -13.24 -13.33 -5.81
C ALA A 111 -13.17 -13.03 -7.33
N ARG A 112 -11.96 -12.88 -7.87
CA ARG A 112 -11.71 -12.69 -9.31
C ARG A 112 -11.49 -13.97 -10.08
N LYS A 113 -11.68 -15.14 -9.45
CA LYS A 113 -11.43 -16.45 -10.06
C LYS A 113 -9.99 -16.58 -10.61
N ALA A 114 -9.06 -15.82 -10.04
CA ALA A 114 -7.63 -15.90 -10.33
C ALA A 114 -6.92 -16.88 -9.39
N ARG A 115 -5.65 -17.19 -9.68
CA ARG A 115 -4.83 -18.07 -8.85
C ARG A 115 -3.68 -17.27 -8.24
N LEU A 116 -3.30 -17.59 -7.02
CA LEU A 116 -2.10 -17.02 -6.40
C LEU A 116 -0.84 -17.35 -7.21
N ALA A 117 -0.78 -18.50 -7.85
CA ALA A 117 0.32 -18.89 -8.72
C ALA A 117 0.51 -17.96 -9.95
N ASP A 118 -0.55 -17.26 -10.38
CA ASP A 118 -0.51 -16.31 -11.49
C ASP A 118 -0.43 -14.85 -10.98
N THR A 119 -0.08 -14.64 -9.73
CA THR A 119 -0.09 -13.33 -9.06
C THR A 119 1.34 -12.81 -8.89
N TRP A 120 1.58 -11.59 -9.35
CA TRP A 120 2.76 -10.78 -9.02
C TRP A 120 2.48 -10.00 -7.74
N PHE A 121 3.41 -10.04 -6.80
CA PHE A 121 3.29 -9.29 -5.56
C PHE A 121 4.59 -8.50 -5.29
N TYR A 122 4.45 -7.18 -5.29
CA TYR A 122 5.52 -6.22 -5.08
C TYR A 122 5.44 -5.67 -3.67
N ALA A 123 6.50 -5.80 -2.87
CA ALA A 123 6.53 -5.28 -1.51
C ALA A 123 7.96 -5.07 -1.00
N ASP A 124 8.10 -4.26 0.06
CA ASP A 124 9.38 -3.87 0.67
C ASP A 124 9.52 -4.36 2.12
N GLY A 125 8.41 -4.69 2.78
CA GLY A 125 8.36 -5.03 4.20
C GLY A 125 8.67 -6.50 4.52
N ASP A 126 9.37 -6.72 5.63
CA ASP A 126 9.70 -8.07 6.12
C ASP A 126 8.44 -8.86 6.52
N GLU A 127 7.35 -8.18 6.93
CA GLU A 127 6.06 -8.77 7.24
C GLU A 127 5.33 -9.40 6.04
N GLU A 128 5.80 -9.13 4.83
CA GLU A 128 5.21 -9.62 3.58
C GLU A 128 5.77 -10.97 3.13
N ILE A 129 6.84 -11.46 3.77
CA ILE A 129 7.51 -12.72 3.39
C ILE A 129 6.53 -13.88 3.27
N GLY A 130 5.58 -13.99 4.21
CA GLY A 130 4.57 -15.05 4.19
C GLY A 130 3.64 -14.99 2.97
N LEU A 131 3.25 -13.80 2.55
CA LEU A 131 2.43 -13.60 1.35
C LEU A 131 3.26 -13.79 0.07
N MET A 132 4.50 -13.30 0.06
CA MET A 132 5.42 -13.52 -1.07
C MET A 132 5.65 -14.99 -1.37
N ARG A 133 5.79 -15.84 -0.33
CA ARG A 133 5.87 -17.29 -0.50
C ARG A 133 4.61 -17.94 -1.08
N ALA A 134 3.46 -17.29 -0.90
CA ALA A 134 2.18 -17.83 -1.34
C ALA A 134 1.83 -17.47 -2.80
N VAL A 135 2.47 -16.48 -3.39
CA VAL A 135 2.23 -16.04 -4.77
C VAL A 135 3.21 -16.68 -5.74
N GLY A 136 2.84 -16.75 -7.03
CA GLY A 136 3.72 -17.34 -8.04
C GLY A 136 4.85 -16.41 -8.50
N HIS A 137 4.69 -15.09 -8.32
CA HIS A 137 5.67 -14.10 -8.78
C HIS A 137 5.97 -13.08 -7.67
N PRO A 138 6.71 -13.48 -6.62
CA PRO A 138 7.15 -12.54 -5.60
C PRO A 138 8.25 -11.61 -6.14
N VAL A 139 8.10 -10.31 -5.94
CA VAL A 139 9.05 -9.30 -6.41
C VAL A 139 9.37 -8.32 -5.27
N PRO A 140 10.32 -8.64 -4.40
CA PRO A 140 10.82 -7.71 -3.39
C PRO A 140 11.33 -6.42 -4.03
N THR A 141 10.78 -5.28 -3.61
CA THR A 141 11.10 -3.96 -4.19
C THR A 141 11.70 -3.07 -3.12
N ASN A 142 12.96 -2.68 -3.27
CA ASN A 142 13.71 -1.98 -2.22
C ASN A 142 13.59 -2.65 -0.84
N PRO A 143 13.73 -3.98 -0.74
CA PRO A 143 13.37 -4.75 0.45
C PRO A 143 14.22 -4.39 1.67
N GLY A 144 13.63 -4.51 2.84
CA GLY A 144 14.30 -4.53 4.13
C GLY A 144 15.31 -5.68 4.24
N LYS A 145 16.03 -5.72 5.36
CA LYS A 145 17.18 -6.65 5.52
C LYS A 145 16.75 -8.12 5.48
N GLU A 146 15.69 -8.47 6.20
CA GLU A 146 15.20 -9.85 6.31
C GLU A 146 14.57 -10.32 5.00
N LEU A 147 13.70 -9.50 4.40
CA LEU A 147 13.11 -9.80 3.10
C LEU A 147 14.18 -9.93 2.01
N ALA A 148 15.21 -9.08 2.01
CA ALA A 148 16.32 -9.18 1.05
C ALA A 148 17.15 -10.47 1.24
N ALA A 149 17.33 -10.93 2.48
CA ALA A 149 18.01 -12.19 2.77
C ALA A 149 17.17 -13.38 2.30
N THR A 150 15.87 -13.38 2.60
CA THR A 150 14.93 -14.41 2.16
C THR A 150 14.84 -14.47 0.63
N ALA A 151 14.75 -13.32 -0.02
CA ALA A 151 14.67 -13.24 -1.48
C ALA A 151 15.89 -13.89 -2.16
N ARG A 152 17.09 -13.64 -1.63
CA ARG A 152 18.31 -14.29 -2.14
C ARG A 152 18.32 -15.80 -1.90
N ALA A 153 17.87 -16.24 -0.72
CA ALA A 153 17.83 -17.66 -0.38
C ALA A 153 16.81 -18.43 -1.24
N GLU A 154 15.68 -17.79 -1.57
CA GLU A 154 14.60 -18.40 -2.35
C GLU A 154 14.67 -18.08 -3.86
N GLY A 155 15.69 -17.36 -4.32
CA GLY A 155 15.91 -17.04 -5.72
C GLY A 155 14.91 -16.03 -6.30
N TRP A 156 14.30 -15.18 -5.47
CA TRP A 156 13.37 -14.16 -5.94
C TRP A 156 14.08 -12.99 -6.60
N HIS A 157 13.50 -12.47 -7.67
CA HIS A 157 14.05 -11.30 -8.33
C HIS A 157 13.81 -10.03 -7.50
N ILE A 158 14.90 -9.36 -7.08
CA ILE A 158 14.83 -8.12 -6.31
C ILE A 158 14.88 -6.93 -7.25
N LEU A 159 13.86 -6.05 -7.17
CA LEU A 159 13.91 -4.73 -7.80
C LEU A 159 14.51 -3.70 -6.86
N ARG A 160 15.39 -2.86 -7.39
CA ARG A 160 15.95 -1.73 -6.67
C ARG A 160 15.81 -0.45 -7.49
N HIS A 161 15.19 0.54 -6.87
CA HIS A 161 15.04 1.89 -7.42
C HIS A 161 15.78 2.87 -6.53
N SER A 162 16.51 3.80 -7.13
CA SER A 162 17.12 4.90 -6.38
C SER A 162 16.05 5.92 -6.01
N SER A 163 15.98 6.30 -4.73
CA SER A 163 15.09 7.39 -4.31
C SER A 163 15.49 8.69 -5.02
N ARG A 164 14.58 9.25 -5.81
CA ARG A 164 14.69 10.62 -6.25
C ARG A 164 14.03 11.50 -5.19
N GLY A 165 14.80 12.34 -4.50
CA GLY A 165 14.25 13.38 -3.65
C GLY A 165 14.67 13.32 -2.19
N ALA A 166 14.66 14.50 -1.61
CA ALA A 166 15.20 14.95 -0.34
C ALA A 166 15.26 13.94 0.80
N THR A 167 16.40 13.94 1.42
CA THR A 167 16.71 13.24 2.65
C THR A 167 15.71 13.58 3.76
N THR A 168 15.25 12.57 4.41
CA THR A 168 14.29 12.49 5.51
C THR A 168 14.43 13.48 6.70
N PRO A 169 15.56 14.15 6.97
CA PRO A 169 15.70 15.05 8.13
C PRO A 169 14.88 16.33 8.05
N GLU A 170 14.63 16.87 6.86
CA GLU A 170 13.93 18.17 6.74
C GLU A 170 12.41 18.08 6.92
N LEU A 171 11.81 16.91 6.70
CA LEU A 171 10.36 16.72 6.85
C LEU A 171 9.94 16.61 8.32
N LEU A 172 10.84 16.18 9.19
CA LEU A 172 10.55 15.98 10.62
C LEU A 172 10.57 17.29 11.43
N THR A 173 11.19 18.34 10.90
CA THR A 173 11.41 19.60 11.63
C THR A 173 10.41 20.71 11.31
N ARG A 174 9.55 20.56 10.29
CA ARG A 174 8.67 21.64 9.82
C ARG A 174 7.18 21.53 10.11
N THR A 175 6.73 20.53 10.86
CA THR A 175 5.29 20.37 11.13
C THR A 175 4.94 20.62 12.59
N ALA A 176 4.65 21.88 12.90
CA ALA A 176 4.21 22.35 14.21
C ALA A 176 2.77 21.98 14.59
N THR A 177 2.11 21.08 13.86
CA THR A 177 0.78 20.58 14.19
C THR A 177 0.79 19.06 14.25
N GLY A 178 0.51 18.52 15.41
CA GLY A 178 0.63 17.09 15.76
C GLY A 178 -0.15 16.08 14.90
N LEU A 179 -0.92 16.52 13.90
CA LEU A 179 -1.58 15.65 12.92
C LEU A 179 -0.64 15.26 11.75
N MET A 180 0.24 16.17 11.33
CA MET A 180 1.13 15.93 10.19
C MET A 180 2.35 15.08 10.54
N SER A 181 2.77 15.03 11.80
CA SER A 181 3.95 14.27 12.23
C SER A 181 3.78 12.74 12.17
N LEU A 182 2.55 12.24 12.10
CA LEU A 182 2.24 10.80 12.07
C LEU A 182 2.07 10.25 10.65
N PHE A 183 1.84 11.10 9.66
CA PHE A 183 1.66 10.69 8.28
C PHE A 183 2.93 10.10 7.63
N PRO A 184 4.13 10.67 7.80
CA PRO A 184 5.35 10.13 7.21
C PRO A 184 5.77 8.77 7.78
N LEU A 185 5.53 8.52 9.08
CA LEU A 185 5.89 7.26 9.74
C LEU A 185 5.03 6.07 9.29
N LEU A 186 3.84 6.34 8.75
CA LEU A 186 2.92 5.31 8.24
C LEU A 186 3.14 5.03 6.75
N TYR A 187 3.99 5.79 6.09
CA TYR A 187 4.18 5.74 4.63
C TYR A 187 5.22 4.72 4.16
N THR A 188 6.05 4.19 5.05
CA THR A 188 7.04 3.15 4.73
C THR A 188 6.42 1.78 4.40
N GLY A 189 5.11 1.63 4.57
CA GLY A 189 4.39 0.38 4.35
C GLY A 189 3.40 0.40 3.18
N ILE A 190 3.57 1.25 2.17
CA ILE A 190 2.77 1.13 0.94
C ILE A 190 3.33 -0.03 0.14
N CYS A 191 2.70 -1.17 0.34
CA CYS A 191 2.94 -2.33 -0.49
C CYS A 191 2.39 -2.08 -1.90
N TYR A 192 3.26 -2.18 -2.86
CA TYR A 192 2.96 -2.07 -4.27
C TYR A 192 2.02 -3.20 -4.72
N GLY A 193 1.19 -2.89 -5.67
CA GLY A 193 0.04 -3.61 -6.10
C GLY A 193 0.14 -5.11 -6.35
N LEU A 194 -0.99 -5.73 -6.16
CA LEU A 194 -1.28 -7.09 -6.55
C LEU A 194 -1.70 -7.12 -8.01
N LEU A 195 -1.07 -7.96 -8.80
CA LEU A 195 -1.34 -8.08 -10.24
C LEU A 195 -1.73 -9.51 -10.55
N THR A 196 -2.96 -9.72 -11.01
CA THR A 196 -3.46 -11.06 -11.37
C THR A 196 -3.87 -11.12 -12.84
N ARG A 197 -3.51 -12.20 -13.53
CA ARG A 197 -3.95 -12.45 -14.89
C ARG A 197 -5.44 -12.84 -14.89
N ASN A 198 -6.26 -12.09 -15.60
CA ASN A 198 -7.67 -12.43 -15.77
C ASN A 198 -7.82 -13.47 -16.90
N LYS A 199 -8.43 -14.62 -16.63
CA LYS A 199 -8.63 -15.71 -17.63
C LYS A 199 -9.63 -15.37 -18.75
N ARG A 200 -10.28 -14.19 -18.72
CA ARG A 200 -11.35 -13.87 -19.69
C ARG A 200 -10.90 -13.49 -21.10
N ASN A 201 -9.60 -13.30 -21.36
CA ASN A 201 -9.11 -12.87 -22.68
C ASN A 201 -8.28 -13.94 -23.40
N ALA A 202 -8.53 -15.21 -23.14
CA ALA A 202 -7.93 -16.32 -23.87
C ALA A 202 -9.05 -17.19 -24.49
N ALA A 203 -9.79 -16.58 -25.41
CA ALA A 203 -10.66 -17.26 -26.37
C ALA A 203 -10.62 -16.47 -27.69
#